data_02d869d0fb1fad6d54fb4ccd5c67a079
#
_entry.id   02d869d0fb1fad6d54fb4ccd5c67a079
#
_cell.length_a   1.000
_cell.length_b   1.000
_cell.length_c   1.000
_cell.angle_alpha   90.00
_cell.angle_beta   90.00
_cell.angle_gamma   90.00
#
_symmetry.space_group_name_H-M   'P 1'
#
loop_
_entity.id
_entity.type
_entity.pdbx_description
1 polymer ?
#
loop_
_entity_poly.entity_id
_entity_poly.type
_entity_poly.pdbx_seq_one_letter_code
_entity_poly.pdbx_strand_id
1 'polypeptide(L)'
;MKKSAHLLFNLLEFTFFNSSENGSAMPFRTSGLLAFLIVVPYVLFCEAIFFRRKRLFVKLKNHVAGTLVVHEESNALYVKSLAVAPGFRRLGVATFILTYVERSAKIIGKKSVELSVLKSNFPAQRLYRRFGFAQKEEKRRSFVLTKRV
;
A
#
# COMPACT_ATOMS: atom_id res chain seq x y z
N MET A 1 4.07 20.48 -14.57
CA MET A 1 3.60 19.08 -14.58
C MET A 1 3.29 18.45 -13.19
N LYS A 2 3.48 19.15 -12.07
CA LYS A 2 3.13 18.61 -10.72
C LYS A 2 1.67 18.83 -10.30
N LYS A 3 0.94 19.76 -10.91
CA LYS A 3 -0.46 20.10 -10.55
C LYS A 3 -1.51 19.09 -11.06
N SER A 4 -1.23 18.38 -12.16
CA SER A 4 -2.20 17.41 -12.73
C SER A 4 -2.34 16.12 -11.93
N ALA A 5 -1.29 15.69 -11.20
CA ALA A 5 -1.37 14.50 -10.36
C ALA A 5 -2.24 14.71 -9.11
N HIS A 6 -2.30 15.95 -8.59
CA HIS A 6 -3.12 16.31 -7.43
C HIS A 6 -4.62 16.37 -7.75
N LEU A 7 -4.96 16.79 -8.98
CA LEU A 7 -6.35 16.84 -9.45
C LEU A 7 -6.92 15.44 -9.72
N LEU A 8 -6.11 14.51 -10.24
CA LEU A 8 -6.50 13.12 -10.42
C LEU A 8 -6.72 12.39 -9.07
N PHE A 9 -5.99 12.77 -8.03
CA PHE A 9 -6.14 12.19 -6.69
C PHE A 9 -7.50 12.52 -6.06
N ASN A 10 -8.10 13.66 -6.40
CA ASN A 10 -9.41 14.07 -5.88
C ASN A 10 -10.60 13.44 -6.60
N LEU A 11 -10.39 12.80 -7.75
CA LEU A 11 -11.43 12.15 -8.57
C LEU A 11 -11.44 10.62 -8.46
N LEU A 12 -10.46 10.03 -7.74
CA LEU A 12 -10.29 8.59 -7.67
C LEU A 12 -10.90 8.04 -6.38
N GLU A 13 -11.97 7.29 -6.51
CA GLU A 13 -12.55 6.50 -5.41
C GLU A 13 -11.70 5.23 -5.22
N PHE A 14 -10.98 5.11 -4.09
CA PHE A 14 -10.24 3.92 -3.72
C PHE A 14 -11.00 3.11 -2.67
N THR A 15 -11.22 1.85 -2.94
CA THR A 15 -11.80 0.91 -1.97
C THR A 15 -10.81 -0.22 -1.68
N PHE A 16 -10.65 -0.55 -0.40
CA PHE A 16 -9.91 -1.72 0.02
C PHE A 16 -10.86 -2.89 0.27
N PHE A 17 -10.51 -4.06 -0.24
CA PHE A 17 -11.25 -5.29 -0.04
C PHE A 17 -10.36 -6.34 0.61
N ASN A 18 -10.82 -6.93 1.71
CA ASN A 18 -10.15 -8.03 2.39
C ASN A 18 -10.71 -9.36 1.88
N SER A 19 -9.86 -10.28 1.43
CA SER A 19 -10.27 -11.59 0.93
C SER A 19 -10.13 -12.69 2.00
N SER A 20 -10.34 -12.39 3.27
CA SER A 20 -10.48 -13.43 4.29
C SER A 20 -11.95 -13.66 4.54
N GLU A 21 -12.44 -14.81 4.09
CA GLU A 21 -13.70 -15.45 4.46
C GLU A 21 -14.96 -14.56 4.60
N ASN A 22 -15.94 -14.84 3.75
CA ASN A 22 -17.30 -14.28 3.71
C ASN A 22 -17.40 -12.81 3.25
N GLY A 23 -17.63 -12.71 1.98
CA GLY A 23 -18.00 -11.63 1.08
C GLY A 23 -18.91 -10.49 1.53
N SER A 24 -18.62 -9.81 2.63
CA SER A 24 -19.28 -8.55 2.96
C SER A 24 -18.39 -7.39 2.51
N ALA A 25 -18.62 -6.95 1.27
CA ALA A 25 -18.13 -5.66 0.80
C ALA A 25 -18.88 -4.56 1.54
N MET A 26 -18.18 -3.73 2.31
CA MET A 26 -18.76 -2.46 2.75
C MET A 26 -18.62 -1.44 1.62
N PRO A 27 -19.72 -1.01 0.99
CA PRO A 27 -19.68 0.02 -0.03
C PRO A 27 -19.62 1.40 0.64
N PHE A 28 -18.43 1.93 0.84
CA PHE A 28 -18.30 3.36 1.13
C PHE A 28 -18.06 4.12 -0.18
N ARG A 29 -19.12 4.75 -0.65
CA ARG A 29 -19.06 5.72 -1.73
C ARG A 29 -18.83 7.09 -1.12
N THR A 30 -17.60 7.60 -1.21
CA THR A 30 -17.26 8.91 -0.70
C THR A 30 -16.55 9.72 -1.78
N SER A 31 -17.16 10.81 -2.14
CA SER A 31 -16.58 11.85 -2.98
C SER A 31 -15.96 12.91 -2.06
N GLY A 32 -14.64 13.10 -2.14
CA GLY A 32 -13.99 14.25 -1.55
C GLY A 32 -12.94 14.00 -0.47
N LEU A 33 -12.14 15.03 -0.20
CA LEU A 33 -11.03 15.06 0.76
C LEU A 33 -11.46 14.71 2.21
N LEU A 34 -12.70 15.04 2.59
CA LEU A 34 -13.29 14.73 3.90
C LEU A 34 -13.46 13.23 4.12
N ALA A 35 -13.81 12.50 3.08
CA ALA A 35 -13.94 11.05 3.14
C ALA A 35 -12.59 10.36 3.33
N PHE A 36 -11.55 10.89 2.71
CA PHE A 36 -10.18 10.41 2.89
C PHE A 36 -9.71 10.59 4.34
N LEU A 37 -10.08 11.70 4.99
CA LEU A 37 -9.70 12.00 6.38
C LEU A 37 -10.45 11.15 7.42
N ILE A 38 -11.67 10.69 7.13
CA ILE A 38 -12.51 9.95 8.08
C ILE A 38 -12.47 8.44 7.80
N VAL A 39 -12.59 8.03 6.55
CA VAL A 39 -12.69 6.61 6.16
C VAL A 39 -11.34 5.91 6.25
N VAL A 40 -10.25 6.57 5.87
CA VAL A 40 -8.92 5.97 5.96
C VAL A 40 -8.52 5.66 7.41
N PRO A 41 -8.70 6.56 8.40
CA PRO A 41 -8.44 6.23 9.81
C PRO A 41 -9.36 5.14 10.36
N TYR A 42 -10.64 5.12 9.98
CA TYR A 42 -11.60 4.13 10.44
C TYR A 42 -11.30 2.74 9.88
N VAL A 43 -11.03 2.62 8.58
CA VAL A 43 -10.63 1.35 7.93
C VAL A 43 -9.30 0.88 8.51
N LEU A 44 -8.33 1.77 8.74
CA LEU A 44 -7.05 1.46 9.37
C LEU A 44 -7.23 0.97 10.81
N PHE A 45 -8.15 1.54 11.57
CA PHE A 45 -8.44 1.14 12.94
C PHE A 45 -9.09 -0.25 13.01
N CYS A 46 -10.07 -0.52 12.18
CA CYS A 46 -10.73 -1.84 12.11
C CYS A 46 -9.78 -2.95 11.64
N GLU A 47 -8.81 -2.63 10.76
CA GLU A 47 -7.84 -3.60 10.26
C GLU A 47 -6.63 -3.79 11.17
N ALA A 48 -6.27 -2.81 11.99
CA ALA A 48 -5.16 -2.91 12.94
C ALA A 48 -5.32 -4.06 13.96
N ILE A 49 -6.56 -4.48 14.23
CA ILE A 49 -6.89 -5.50 15.24
C ILE A 49 -6.68 -6.95 14.71
N PHE A 50 -6.55 -7.20 13.41
CA PHE A 50 -6.60 -8.55 12.82
C PHE A 50 -5.37 -8.99 11.99
N PHE A 51 -4.18 -8.40 12.17
CA PHE A 51 -3.04 -8.62 11.25
C PHE A 51 -2.16 -9.83 11.61
N ARG A 52 -2.30 -10.96 10.89
CA ARG A 52 -1.19 -11.94 10.77
C ARG A 52 -0.72 -12.18 9.32
N ARG A 53 -1.61 -12.16 8.35
CA ARG A 53 -1.28 -12.28 6.91
C ARG A 53 -2.47 -11.76 6.13
N LYS A 54 -2.36 -10.59 5.47
CA LYS A 54 -3.49 -10.02 4.73
C LYS A 54 -3.15 -9.79 3.28
N ARG A 55 -4.12 -10.14 2.44
CA ARG A 55 -4.13 -9.80 1.02
C ARG A 55 -5.17 -8.72 0.81
N LEU A 56 -4.73 -7.57 0.32
CA LEU A 56 -5.56 -6.41 0.06
C LEU A 56 -5.62 -6.13 -1.44
N PHE A 57 -6.78 -5.71 -1.91
CA PHE A 57 -7.00 -5.29 -3.28
C PHE A 57 -7.34 -3.80 -3.28
N VAL A 58 -6.66 -3.04 -4.11
CA VAL A 58 -7.00 -1.63 -4.37
C VAL A 58 -7.91 -1.60 -5.59
N LYS A 59 -9.15 -1.22 -5.38
CA LYS A 59 -10.11 -1.01 -6.48
C LYS A 59 -10.19 0.46 -6.84
N LEU A 60 -10.27 0.72 -8.13
CA LEU A 60 -10.54 2.03 -8.69
C LEU A 60 -11.78 1.93 -9.56
N LYS A 61 -12.88 2.58 -9.14
CA LYS A 61 -14.21 2.28 -9.66
C LYS A 61 -14.48 0.77 -9.51
N ASN A 62 -14.81 0.06 -10.57
CA ASN A 62 -15.09 -1.39 -10.54
C ASN A 62 -13.89 -2.27 -10.95
N HIS A 63 -12.69 -1.68 -11.12
CA HIS A 63 -11.51 -2.42 -11.57
C HIS A 63 -10.48 -2.57 -10.45
N VAL A 64 -9.83 -3.75 -10.38
CA VAL A 64 -8.70 -3.96 -9.49
C VAL A 64 -7.47 -3.25 -10.07
N ALA A 65 -7.11 -2.14 -9.45
CA ALA A 65 -5.98 -1.31 -9.85
C ALA A 65 -4.65 -1.82 -9.29
N GLY A 66 -4.68 -2.49 -8.12
CA GLY A 66 -3.47 -3.04 -7.51
C GLY A 66 -3.77 -4.07 -6.44
N THR A 67 -2.73 -4.80 -6.06
CA THR A 67 -2.78 -5.81 -4.99
C THR A 67 -1.62 -5.61 -4.03
N LEU A 68 -1.86 -5.92 -2.76
CA LEU A 68 -0.89 -5.84 -1.69
C LEU A 68 -0.99 -7.11 -0.84
N VAL A 69 0.14 -7.71 -0.52
CA VAL A 69 0.25 -8.78 0.48
C VAL A 69 1.25 -8.33 1.53
N VAL A 70 0.80 -8.26 2.77
CA VAL A 70 1.65 -7.91 3.92
C VAL A 70 1.72 -9.06 4.91
N HIS A 71 2.81 -9.10 5.63
CA HIS A 71 3.06 -10.03 6.72
C HIS A 71 3.59 -9.25 7.92
N GLU A 72 3.03 -9.54 9.07
CA GLU A 72 3.46 -8.92 10.31
C GLU A 72 4.65 -9.67 10.89
N GLU A 73 5.75 -8.97 11.12
CA GLU A 73 6.94 -9.43 11.84
C GLU A 73 7.05 -8.72 13.19
N SER A 74 7.93 -9.17 14.06
CA SER A 74 8.05 -8.64 15.44
C SER A 74 8.15 -7.10 15.46
N ASN A 75 9.07 -6.52 14.69
CA ASN A 75 9.35 -5.08 14.68
C ASN A 75 9.02 -4.40 13.36
N ALA A 76 8.60 -5.14 12.34
CA ALA A 76 8.37 -4.64 10.99
C ALA A 76 7.04 -5.10 10.41
N LEU A 77 6.49 -4.31 9.50
CA LEU A 77 5.45 -4.75 8.58
C LEU A 77 6.11 -5.08 7.23
N TYR A 78 6.13 -6.36 6.88
CA TYR A 78 6.80 -6.85 5.68
C TYR A 78 5.85 -6.90 4.48
N VAL A 79 6.18 -6.19 3.41
CA VAL A 79 5.45 -6.21 2.13
C VAL A 79 5.97 -7.36 1.29
N LYS A 80 5.20 -8.45 1.22
CA LYS A 80 5.55 -9.65 0.42
C LYS A 80 5.31 -9.47 -1.07
N SER A 81 4.24 -8.76 -1.40
CA SER A 81 3.88 -8.51 -2.80
C SER A 81 3.20 -7.16 -2.91
N LEU A 82 3.59 -6.39 -3.90
CA LEU A 82 2.92 -5.18 -4.34
C LEU A 82 2.90 -5.20 -5.86
N ALA A 83 1.70 -5.22 -6.41
CA ALA A 83 1.51 -5.19 -7.86
C ALA A 83 0.48 -4.12 -8.25
N VAL A 84 0.72 -3.47 -9.38
CA VAL A 84 -0.20 -2.50 -9.99
C VAL A 84 -0.52 -2.97 -11.41
N ALA A 85 -1.81 -3.08 -11.71
CA ALA A 85 -2.28 -3.49 -13.02
C ALA A 85 -1.76 -2.53 -14.11
N PRO A 86 -1.41 -3.03 -15.31
CA PRO A 86 -0.74 -2.24 -16.34
C PRO A 86 -1.44 -0.92 -16.66
N GLY A 87 -2.76 -0.92 -16.82
CA GLY A 87 -3.56 0.27 -17.13
C GLY A 87 -3.63 1.32 -16.01
N PHE A 88 -3.18 0.96 -14.79
CA PHE A 88 -3.20 1.85 -13.62
C PHE A 88 -1.79 2.25 -13.16
N ARG A 89 -0.76 1.88 -13.94
CA ARG A 89 0.62 2.31 -13.66
C ARG A 89 0.80 3.79 -13.91
N ARG A 90 1.75 4.41 -13.20
CA ARG A 90 2.09 5.84 -13.29
C ARG A 90 0.99 6.80 -12.80
N LEU A 91 -0.13 6.28 -12.30
CA LEU A 91 -1.24 7.06 -11.71
C LEU A 91 -1.13 7.22 -10.18
N GLY A 92 0.02 6.89 -9.58
CA GLY A 92 0.22 7.06 -8.14
C GLY A 92 -0.27 5.87 -7.28
N VAL A 93 -0.87 4.82 -7.86
CA VAL A 93 -1.44 3.68 -7.11
C VAL A 93 -0.41 3.02 -6.20
N ALA A 94 0.81 2.77 -6.67
CA ALA A 94 1.85 2.17 -5.84
C ALA A 94 2.26 3.07 -4.67
N THR A 95 2.35 4.39 -4.89
CA THR A 95 2.64 5.37 -3.83
C THR A 95 1.52 5.40 -2.79
N PHE A 96 0.26 5.36 -3.22
CA PHE A 96 -0.90 5.27 -2.34
C PHE A 96 -0.83 4.01 -1.46
N ILE A 97 -0.56 2.83 -2.06
CA ILE A 97 -0.40 1.57 -1.33
C ILE A 97 0.74 1.66 -0.30
N LEU A 98 1.89 2.22 -0.66
CA LEU A 98 3.02 2.37 0.26
C LEU A 98 2.71 3.34 1.41
N THR A 99 1.99 4.43 1.14
CA THR A 99 1.51 5.35 2.19
C THR A 99 0.55 4.65 3.15
N TYR A 100 -0.35 3.82 2.62
CA TYR A 100 -1.25 3.01 3.44
C TYR A 100 -0.47 2.06 4.36
N VAL A 101 0.51 1.32 3.81
CA VAL A 101 1.34 0.39 4.57
C VAL A 101 2.13 1.11 5.66
N GLU A 102 2.71 2.28 5.36
CA GLU A 102 3.44 3.08 6.34
C GLU A 102 2.55 3.52 7.50
N ARG A 103 1.35 4.03 7.20
CA ARG A 103 0.37 4.43 8.21
C ARG A 103 -0.09 3.23 9.05
N SER A 104 -0.38 2.10 8.39
CA SER A 104 -0.76 0.86 9.09
C SER A 104 0.33 0.40 10.05
N ALA A 105 1.61 0.43 9.61
CA ALA A 105 2.74 0.07 10.46
C ALA A 105 2.83 0.94 11.72
N LYS A 106 2.64 2.27 11.57
CA LYS A 106 2.59 3.20 12.71
C LYS A 106 1.47 2.87 13.70
N ILE A 107 0.26 2.64 13.20
CA ILE A 107 -0.92 2.35 14.02
C ILE A 107 -0.72 1.07 14.84
N ILE A 108 -0.15 0.02 14.24
CA ILE A 108 0.11 -1.25 14.94
C ILE A 108 1.44 -1.27 15.70
N GLY A 109 2.09 -0.13 15.86
CA GLY A 109 3.31 0.03 16.67
C GLY A 109 4.57 -0.61 16.09
N LYS A 110 4.63 -0.84 14.76
CA LYS A 110 5.84 -1.34 14.11
C LYS A 110 6.85 -0.20 13.93
N LYS A 111 8.14 -0.55 14.03
CA LYS A 111 9.24 0.42 13.90
C LYS A 111 9.65 0.67 12.45
N SER A 112 9.30 -0.26 11.55
CA SER A 112 9.69 -0.17 10.14
C SER A 112 8.72 -0.89 9.21
N VAL A 113 8.79 -0.49 7.93
CA VAL A 113 8.24 -1.25 6.80
C VAL A 113 9.41 -1.86 6.05
N GLU A 114 9.31 -3.13 5.71
CA GLU A 114 10.34 -3.87 4.97
C GLU A 114 9.75 -4.54 3.72
N LEU A 115 10.58 -4.71 2.71
CA LEU A 115 10.21 -5.41 1.48
C LEU A 115 11.45 -5.98 0.79
N SER A 116 11.22 -6.93 -0.13
CA SER A 116 12.26 -7.42 -1.02
C SER A 116 11.95 -7.03 -2.46
N VAL A 117 12.99 -6.62 -3.20
CA VAL A 117 12.89 -6.26 -4.61
C VAL A 117 13.98 -6.95 -5.42
N LEU A 118 13.61 -7.51 -6.58
CA LEU A 118 14.59 -8.13 -7.47
C LEU A 118 15.60 -7.10 -7.99
N LYS A 119 16.86 -7.50 -8.12
CA LYS A 119 17.93 -6.66 -8.69
C LYS A 119 17.61 -6.22 -10.12
N SER A 120 16.89 -7.03 -10.88
CA SER A 120 16.44 -6.71 -12.25
C SER A 120 15.23 -5.77 -12.31
N ASN A 121 14.52 -5.52 -11.19
CA ASN A 121 13.32 -4.67 -11.19
C ASN A 121 13.67 -3.20 -10.91
N PHE A 122 14.38 -2.57 -11.84
CA PHE A 122 14.79 -1.17 -11.73
C PHE A 122 13.63 -0.17 -11.51
N PRO A 123 12.45 -0.33 -12.15
CA PRO A 123 11.34 0.59 -11.90
C PRO A 123 10.87 0.57 -10.45
N ALA A 124 10.75 -0.60 -9.84
CA ALA A 124 10.36 -0.74 -8.44
C ALA A 124 11.43 -0.20 -7.48
N GLN A 125 12.72 -0.47 -7.76
CA GLN A 125 13.82 0.07 -6.96
C GLN A 125 13.79 1.61 -6.95
N ARG A 126 13.58 2.26 -8.12
CA ARG A 126 13.45 3.72 -8.19
C ARG A 126 12.25 4.25 -7.41
N LEU A 127 11.11 3.53 -7.43
CA LEU A 127 9.93 3.87 -6.65
C LEU A 127 10.24 3.83 -5.16
N TYR A 128 10.81 2.73 -4.67
CA TYR A 128 11.08 2.54 -3.24
C TYR A 128 12.10 3.53 -2.72
N ARG A 129 13.19 3.80 -3.46
CA ARG A 129 14.18 4.83 -3.09
C ARG A 129 13.53 6.21 -2.97
N ARG A 130 12.69 6.60 -3.95
CA ARG A 130 11.97 7.89 -3.89
C ARG A 130 10.96 7.96 -2.75
N PHE A 131 10.43 6.83 -2.32
CA PHE A 131 9.53 6.76 -1.16
C PHE A 131 10.28 6.77 0.18
N GLY A 132 11.62 6.72 0.16
CA GLY A 132 12.47 6.81 1.35
C GLY A 132 12.91 5.46 1.92
N PHE A 133 12.80 4.38 1.15
CA PHE A 133 13.41 3.10 1.53
C PHE A 133 14.92 3.12 1.32
N ALA A 134 15.65 2.61 2.32
CA ALA A 134 17.08 2.35 2.27
C ALA A 134 17.37 0.85 2.13
N GLN A 135 18.51 0.50 1.58
CA GLN A 135 18.94 -0.90 1.49
C GLN A 135 19.37 -1.38 2.88
N LYS A 136 18.77 -2.47 3.34
CA LYS A 136 19.09 -3.16 4.59
C LYS A 136 20.03 -4.34 4.38
N GLU A 137 19.77 -5.12 3.32
CA GLU A 137 20.51 -6.35 3.03
C GLU A 137 20.57 -6.57 1.51
N GLU A 138 21.66 -7.16 1.05
CA GLU A 138 21.79 -7.63 -0.31
C GLU A 138 21.78 -9.17 -0.34
N LYS A 139 20.86 -9.74 -1.12
CA LYS A 139 20.76 -11.18 -1.41
C LYS A 139 21.23 -11.45 -2.84
N ARG A 140 21.44 -12.72 -3.16
CA ARG A 140 21.93 -13.13 -4.49
C ARG A 140 21.13 -12.50 -5.64
N ARG A 141 19.79 -12.49 -5.58
CA ARG A 141 18.91 -12.03 -6.66
C ARG A 141 18.06 -10.80 -6.30
N SER A 142 18.11 -10.33 -5.06
CA SER A 142 17.23 -9.26 -4.57
C SER A 142 17.94 -8.39 -3.53
N PHE A 143 17.39 -7.20 -3.32
CA PHE A 143 17.69 -6.34 -2.19
C PHE A 143 16.55 -6.41 -1.18
N VAL A 144 16.88 -6.46 0.10
CA VAL A 144 15.92 -6.17 1.17
C VAL A 144 16.02 -4.68 1.48
N LEU A 145 14.89 -4.02 1.40
CA LEU A 145 14.78 -2.59 1.67
C LEU A 145 13.98 -2.37 2.94
N THR A 146 14.33 -1.34 3.70
CA THR A 146 13.66 -0.94 4.94
C THR A 146 13.39 0.54 4.96
N LYS A 147 12.29 0.94 5.59
CA LYS A 147 11.97 2.33 5.91
C LYS A 147 11.48 2.40 7.35
N ARG A 148 12.07 3.27 8.16
CA ARG A 148 11.58 3.58 9.52
C ARG A 148 10.26 4.36 9.43
N VAL A 149 9.36 4.12 10.36
CA VAL A 149 8.01 4.73 10.39
C VAL A 149 7.74 5.42 11.71
#